data_ea135624407e43a3722bb150a0b5115d
#
_entry.id   ea135624407e43a3722bb150a0b5115d
#
_cell.length_a   1.000
_cell.length_b   1.000
_cell.length_c   1.000
_cell.angle_alpha   90.00
_cell.angle_beta   90.00
_cell.angle_gamma   90.00
#
_symmetry.space_group_name_H-M   'P 1'
#
loop_
_entity.id
_entity.type
_entity.pdbx_description
1 polymer ?
#
loop_
_entity_poly.entity_id
_entity_poly.type
_entity_poly.pdbx_seq_one_letter_code
_entity_poly.pdbx_strand_id
1 'polypeptide(L)'
;PSLFPTRADDKFLLRFLRSRKYCMSSAQETFDRYLTVRTQHPTFFKCPDIMEESLRDLHAKGQARLVLPYRYFFPLFEKDSQGRTVVLGVAGALDPRIHKTIDIYRAFSMSFEALLEDEDNQKNGVTYILDESGFRISHLAHVNLRDVQKVMINGEKGWPMRHKNIHWVNVPRYISAIYDLALSMFSRKLQSRMFVHFEVSSLHEHIAPEILPKEFGGTIPVAVMAGRRN
;
A
#
# COMPACT_ATOMS: atom_id res chain seq x y z
N PRO A 1 15.47 -7.14 24.34
CA PRO A 1 15.77 -7.04 22.94
C PRO A 1 14.70 -6.17 22.31
N SER A 2 15.08 -4.98 21.76
CA SER A 2 14.14 -4.09 21.08
C SER A 2 13.53 -4.84 19.89
N LEU A 3 12.22 -4.91 19.84
CA LEU A 3 11.45 -5.52 18.74
C LEU A 3 11.69 -4.84 17.37
N PHE A 4 12.44 -3.76 17.37
CA PHE A 4 12.85 -3.04 16.17
C PHE A 4 14.34 -2.70 16.29
N PRO A 5 15.18 -3.08 15.31
CA PRO A 5 16.45 -2.41 15.15
C PRO A 5 16.09 -0.94 14.94
N THR A 6 16.47 -0.10 15.89
CA THR A 6 16.31 1.34 15.78
C THR A 6 17.25 1.80 14.67
N ARG A 7 16.80 1.70 13.43
CA ARG A 7 17.51 2.35 12.32
C ARG A 7 17.45 3.85 12.61
N ALA A 8 18.59 4.43 12.85
CA ALA A 8 18.79 5.87 13.06
C ALA A 8 19.81 6.42 12.06
N ASP A 9 20.06 5.67 10.96
CA ASP A 9 20.94 6.13 9.89
C ASP A 9 20.28 7.30 9.13
N ASP A 10 21.13 8.13 8.53
CA ASP A 10 20.71 9.33 7.80
C ASP A 10 19.70 9.01 6.71
N LYS A 11 19.89 7.91 5.98
CA LYS A 11 18.98 7.46 4.91
C LYS A 11 17.59 7.17 5.45
N PHE A 12 17.51 6.54 6.61
CA PHE A 12 16.25 6.26 7.29
C PHE A 12 15.56 7.55 7.77
N LEU A 13 16.30 8.48 8.40
CA LEU A 13 15.75 9.73 8.89
C LEU A 13 15.32 10.68 7.77
N LEU A 14 16.07 10.70 6.67
CA LEU A 14 15.75 11.52 5.50
C LEU A 14 14.37 11.22 4.90
N ARG A 15 13.84 9.98 5.03
CA ARG A 15 12.50 9.63 4.52
C ARG A 15 11.40 10.46 5.19
N PHE A 16 11.55 10.77 6.49
CA PHE A 16 10.60 11.61 7.24
C PHE A 16 10.67 13.06 6.78
N LEU A 17 11.87 13.60 6.63
CA LEU A 17 12.08 14.96 6.12
C LEU A 17 11.53 15.13 4.69
N ARG A 18 11.87 14.22 3.78
CA ARG A 18 11.39 14.24 2.40
C ARG A 18 9.87 14.15 2.31
N SER A 19 9.24 13.27 3.09
CA SER A 19 7.78 13.12 3.10
C SER A 19 7.06 14.39 3.54
N ARG A 20 7.67 15.18 4.42
CA ARG A 20 7.13 16.44 4.98
C ARG A 20 7.75 17.69 4.37
N LYS A 21 8.37 17.58 3.18
CA LYS A 21 8.97 18.70 2.43
C LYS A 21 9.98 19.48 3.28
N TYR A 22 10.76 18.76 4.08
CA TYR A 22 11.79 19.31 4.99
C TYR A 22 11.24 20.24 6.10
N CYS A 23 9.95 20.18 6.41
CA CYS A 23 9.40 20.81 7.61
C CYS A 23 9.77 19.97 8.84
N MET A 24 10.69 20.44 9.66
CA MET A 24 11.27 19.69 10.77
C MET A 24 10.21 19.25 11.78
N SER A 25 9.32 20.16 12.21
CA SER A 25 8.28 19.83 13.21
C SER A 25 7.33 18.74 12.71
N SER A 26 6.89 18.83 11.45
CA SER A 26 6.03 17.81 10.85
C SER A 26 6.75 16.49 10.63
N ALA A 27 8.04 16.51 10.33
CA ALA A 27 8.86 15.31 10.17
C ALA A 27 9.01 14.60 11.53
N GLN A 28 9.31 15.35 12.58
CA GLN A 28 9.41 14.83 13.93
C GLN A 28 8.08 14.23 14.40
N GLU A 29 6.96 14.91 14.22
CA GLU A 29 5.63 14.38 14.56
C GLU A 29 5.35 13.06 13.82
N THR A 30 5.75 12.96 12.54
CA THR A 30 5.56 11.73 11.77
C THR A 30 6.47 10.61 12.29
N PHE A 31 7.70 10.92 12.66
CA PHE A 31 8.63 9.96 13.23
C PHE A 31 8.13 9.44 14.58
N ASP A 32 7.66 10.31 15.45
CA ASP A 32 7.10 9.92 16.75
C ASP A 32 5.88 9.01 16.58
N ARG A 33 4.99 9.33 15.62
CA ARG A 33 3.84 8.48 15.30
C ARG A 33 4.26 7.13 14.72
N TYR A 34 5.26 7.13 13.84
CA TYR A 34 5.81 5.91 13.25
C TYR A 34 6.29 4.93 14.34
N LEU A 35 7.01 5.43 15.35
CA LEU A 35 7.47 4.64 16.48
C LEU A 35 6.31 4.22 17.40
N THR A 36 5.42 5.16 17.74
CA THR A 36 4.27 4.93 18.62
C THR A 36 3.38 3.82 18.12
N VAL A 37 3.02 3.85 16.83
CA VAL A 37 2.16 2.84 16.21
C VAL A 37 2.80 1.45 16.28
N ARG A 38 4.10 1.34 16.05
CA ARG A 38 4.85 0.08 16.12
C ARG A 38 4.94 -0.46 17.54
N THR A 39 5.08 0.42 18.49
CA THR A 39 5.11 0.06 19.92
C THR A 39 3.73 -0.39 20.41
N GLN A 40 2.67 0.30 20.01
CA GLN A 40 1.30 -0.01 20.42
C GLN A 40 0.73 -1.26 19.73
N HIS A 41 1.19 -1.56 18.52
CA HIS A 41 0.66 -2.66 17.71
C HIS A 41 1.78 -3.55 17.15
N PRO A 42 2.64 -4.13 18.01
CA PRO A 42 3.81 -4.88 17.55
C PRO A 42 3.45 -6.08 16.65
N THR A 43 2.27 -6.65 16.84
CA THR A 43 1.79 -7.79 16.03
C THR A 43 1.56 -7.43 14.57
N PHE A 44 1.22 -6.17 14.24
CA PHE A 44 1.02 -5.71 12.86
C PHE A 44 2.34 -5.51 12.11
N PHE A 45 3.42 -5.29 12.85
CA PHE A 45 4.73 -4.98 12.28
C PHE A 45 5.74 -6.11 12.47
N LYS A 46 5.35 -7.20 13.13
CA LYS A 46 6.21 -8.38 13.28
C LYS A 46 6.39 -9.04 11.93
N CYS A 47 7.61 -8.99 11.40
CA CYS A 47 7.97 -9.67 10.18
C CYS A 47 8.14 -11.18 10.48
N PRO A 48 7.50 -12.09 9.76
CA PRO A 48 7.87 -13.50 9.79
C PRO A 48 9.29 -13.66 9.23
N ASP A 49 10.11 -14.52 9.84
CA ASP A 49 11.53 -14.69 9.50
C ASP A 49 11.81 -14.91 8.00
N ILE A 50 10.95 -15.68 7.32
CA ILE A 50 11.01 -15.92 5.86
C ILE A 50 10.91 -14.61 5.04
N MET A 51 10.19 -13.63 5.57
CA MET A 51 10.00 -12.35 4.88
C MET A 51 11.12 -11.37 5.14
N GLU A 52 11.80 -11.46 6.28
CA GLU A 52 12.98 -10.66 6.58
C GLU A 52 14.14 -11.05 5.66
N GLU A 53 14.31 -12.34 5.38
CA GLU A 53 15.27 -12.86 4.41
C GLU A 53 14.94 -12.40 2.98
N SER A 54 13.68 -12.44 2.57
CA SER A 54 13.22 -11.95 1.27
C SER A 54 13.42 -10.45 1.11
N LEU A 55 13.23 -9.64 2.15
CA LEU A 55 13.49 -8.20 2.13
C LEU A 55 14.99 -7.89 2.04
N ARG A 56 15.85 -8.65 2.73
CA ARG A 56 17.31 -8.52 2.64
C ARG A 56 17.81 -8.88 1.25
N ASP A 57 17.28 -9.92 0.65
CA ASP A 57 17.63 -10.38 -0.72
C ASP A 57 17.21 -9.36 -1.78
N LEU A 58 16.05 -8.73 -1.64
CA LEU A 58 15.57 -7.65 -2.50
C LEU A 58 16.44 -6.39 -2.38
N HIS A 59 16.92 -6.11 -1.17
CA HIS A 59 17.84 -5.00 -0.90
C HIS A 59 19.21 -5.23 -1.59
N ALA A 60 19.74 -6.45 -1.48
CA ALA A 60 21.02 -6.83 -2.06
C ALA A 60 21.02 -6.81 -3.60
N LYS A 61 19.88 -7.06 -4.24
CA LYS A 61 19.74 -7.16 -5.70
C LYS A 61 19.28 -5.86 -6.37
N GLY A 62 19.02 -4.78 -5.62
CA GLY A 62 18.54 -3.50 -6.17
C GLY A 62 17.19 -3.59 -6.89
N GLN A 63 16.50 -4.70 -6.77
CA GLN A 63 15.21 -4.96 -7.40
C GLN A 63 14.11 -4.92 -6.35
N ALA A 64 13.43 -3.77 -6.21
CA ALA A 64 12.24 -3.60 -5.37
C ALA A 64 11.01 -4.34 -5.95
N ARG A 65 11.19 -5.51 -6.49
CA ARG A 65 10.10 -6.42 -6.84
C ARG A 65 9.69 -7.18 -5.59
N LEU A 66 8.81 -6.57 -4.81
CA LEU A 66 8.14 -7.21 -3.70
C LEU A 66 7.24 -8.33 -4.22
N VAL A 67 7.81 -9.53 -4.34
CA VAL A 67 7.01 -10.73 -4.42
C VAL A 67 6.56 -11.04 -3.01
N LEU A 68 5.53 -10.33 -2.54
CA LEU A 68 4.87 -10.71 -1.30
C LEU A 68 4.31 -12.13 -1.44
N PRO A 69 4.33 -12.95 -0.39
CA PRO A 69 3.84 -14.32 -0.44
C PRO A 69 2.38 -14.41 -0.92
N TYR A 70 1.63 -13.33 -0.83
CA TYR A 70 0.21 -13.30 -1.18
C TYR A 70 -0.09 -12.66 -2.55
N ARG A 71 0.88 -12.05 -3.23
CA ARG A 71 0.74 -11.48 -4.60
C ARG A 71 -0.50 -10.62 -4.82
N TYR A 72 -1.04 -10.01 -3.77
CA TYR A 72 -2.24 -9.19 -3.87
C TYR A 72 -1.94 -7.70 -3.83
N PHE A 73 -0.70 -7.30 -3.54
CA PHE A 73 -0.28 -5.90 -3.46
C PHE A 73 1.16 -5.75 -3.95
N PHE A 74 1.37 -5.17 -5.13
CA PHE A 74 2.68 -5.10 -5.78
C PHE A 74 2.80 -3.87 -6.69
N PRO A 75 4.02 -3.32 -6.89
CA PRO A 75 4.24 -2.23 -7.81
C PRO A 75 4.15 -2.71 -9.27
N LEU A 76 3.62 -1.86 -10.13
CA LEU A 76 3.69 -2.02 -11.58
C LEU A 76 5.12 -1.82 -12.08
N PHE A 77 5.40 -2.21 -13.33
CA PHE A 77 6.73 -2.11 -13.91
C PHE A 77 7.13 -0.67 -14.21
N GLU A 78 6.18 0.13 -14.65
CA GLU A 78 6.38 1.50 -15.07
C GLU A 78 5.81 2.48 -14.03
N LYS A 79 6.42 3.66 -13.97
CA LYS A 79 5.92 4.78 -13.16
C LYS A 79 4.90 5.58 -13.97
N ASP A 80 4.01 6.30 -13.26
CA ASP A 80 3.08 7.21 -13.92
C ASP A 80 3.80 8.43 -14.53
N SER A 81 3.07 9.27 -15.28
CA SER A 81 3.60 10.47 -15.94
C SER A 81 4.21 11.51 -14.99
N GLN A 82 4.00 11.36 -13.68
CA GLN A 82 4.58 12.21 -12.64
C GLN A 82 5.74 11.53 -11.89
N GLY A 83 6.25 10.41 -12.43
CA GLY A 83 7.36 9.65 -11.85
C GLY A 83 6.99 8.94 -10.55
N ARG A 84 5.71 8.64 -10.31
CA ARG A 84 5.24 7.94 -9.12
C ARG A 84 5.17 6.44 -9.38
N THR A 85 5.53 5.66 -8.41
CA THR A 85 5.25 4.22 -8.45
C THR A 85 3.74 4.01 -8.32
N VAL A 86 3.19 3.21 -9.24
CA VAL A 86 1.81 2.75 -9.20
C VAL A 86 1.78 1.36 -8.58
N VAL A 87 1.01 1.19 -7.52
CA VAL A 87 0.88 -0.09 -6.81
C VAL A 87 -0.51 -0.65 -7.06
N LEU A 88 -0.56 -1.90 -7.50
CA LEU A 88 -1.81 -2.63 -7.72
C LEU A 88 -2.08 -3.55 -6.53
N GLY A 89 -3.28 -3.42 -5.96
CA GLY A 89 -3.87 -4.36 -5.01
C GLY A 89 -5.01 -5.12 -5.68
N VAL A 90 -5.06 -6.44 -5.48
CA VAL A 90 -6.08 -7.32 -6.10
C VAL A 90 -6.84 -8.07 -5.00
N ALA A 91 -8.05 -7.60 -4.67
CA ALA A 91 -8.86 -8.19 -3.58
C ALA A 91 -9.20 -9.67 -3.85
N GLY A 92 -9.44 -10.04 -5.11
CA GLY A 92 -9.72 -11.43 -5.50
C GLY A 92 -8.58 -12.41 -5.26
N ALA A 93 -7.35 -11.93 -5.02
CA ALA A 93 -6.21 -12.77 -4.65
C ALA A 93 -6.23 -13.18 -3.17
N LEU A 94 -7.08 -12.55 -2.35
CA LEU A 94 -7.24 -12.86 -0.94
C LEU A 94 -8.34 -13.90 -0.74
N ASP A 95 -8.02 -15.00 -0.08
CA ASP A 95 -9.02 -15.98 0.37
C ASP A 95 -9.26 -15.77 1.87
N PRO A 96 -10.45 -15.31 2.30
CA PRO A 96 -10.73 -15.02 3.70
C PRO A 96 -10.70 -16.26 4.60
N ARG A 97 -10.73 -17.48 4.03
CA ARG A 97 -10.59 -18.74 4.79
C ARG A 97 -9.14 -19.02 5.20
N ILE A 98 -8.18 -18.49 4.44
CA ILE A 98 -6.74 -18.74 4.62
C ILE A 98 -6.06 -17.49 5.17
N HIS A 99 -6.37 -16.31 4.61
CA HIS A 99 -5.71 -15.05 4.93
C HIS A 99 -6.43 -14.34 6.06
N LYS A 100 -5.78 -14.30 7.22
CA LYS A 100 -6.29 -13.52 8.36
C LYS A 100 -6.04 -12.04 8.15
N THR A 101 -6.90 -11.20 8.70
CA THR A 101 -6.77 -9.73 8.64
C THR A 101 -5.38 -9.25 9.10
N ILE A 102 -4.81 -9.89 10.13
CA ILE A 102 -3.47 -9.54 10.65
C ILE A 102 -2.37 -9.78 9.61
N ASP A 103 -2.47 -10.84 8.81
CA ASP A 103 -1.46 -11.17 7.80
C ASP A 103 -1.51 -10.20 6.63
N ILE A 104 -2.72 -9.73 6.27
CA ILE A 104 -2.93 -8.67 5.27
C ILE A 104 -2.25 -7.38 5.73
N TYR A 105 -2.41 -6.99 7.00
CA TYR A 105 -1.79 -5.79 7.55
C TYR A 105 -0.27 -5.87 7.63
N ARG A 106 0.26 -7.04 7.99
CA ARG A 106 1.71 -7.28 7.96
C ARG A 106 2.25 -7.11 6.54
N ALA A 107 1.56 -7.68 5.56
CA ALA A 107 1.96 -7.57 4.18
C ALA A 107 1.91 -6.12 3.66
N PHE A 108 0.88 -5.33 3.99
CA PHE A 108 0.86 -3.89 3.70
C PHE A 108 2.02 -3.15 4.35
N SER A 109 2.26 -3.41 5.65
CA SER A 109 3.34 -2.77 6.39
C SER A 109 4.70 -3.03 5.75
N MET A 110 4.95 -4.26 5.33
CA MET A 110 6.18 -4.64 4.65
C MET A 110 6.30 -3.99 3.27
N SER A 111 5.20 -3.95 2.51
CA SER A 111 5.19 -3.28 1.21
C SER A 111 5.53 -1.81 1.33
N PHE A 112 5.00 -1.14 2.35
CA PHE A 112 5.29 0.27 2.59
C PHE A 112 6.75 0.49 3.01
N GLU A 113 7.31 -0.37 3.85
CA GLU A 113 8.75 -0.27 4.18
C GLU A 113 9.62 -0.42 2.95
N ALA A 114 9.35 -1.40 2.11
CA ALA A 114 10.12 -1.60 0.89
C ALA A 114 9.94 -0.46 -0.13
N LEU A 115 8.73 0.06 -0.32
CA LEU A 115 8.49 1.22 -1.16
C LEU A 115 9.22 2.47 -0.65
N LEU A 116 9.38 2.59 0.67
CA LEU A 116 10.10 3.70 1.31
C LEU A 116 11.64 3.59 1.20
N GLU A 117 12.18 2.45 0.78
CA GLU A 117 13.61 2.36 0.47
C GLU A 117 13.99 3.09 -0.83
N ASP A 118 13.02 3.26 -1.74
CA ASP A 118 13.20 4.06 -2.96
C ASP A 118 13.02 5.55 -2.64
N GLU A 119 14.07 6.34 -2.91
CA GLU A 119 14.06 7.80 -2.71
C GLU A 119 13.04 8.52 -3.56
N ASP A 120 12.76 8.03 -4.77
CA ASP A 120 11.76 8.61 -5.64
C ASP A 120 10.37 8.49 -5.03
N ASN A 121 10.05 7.37 -4.39
CA ASN A 121 8.79 7.19 -3.67
C ASN A 121 8.66 8.15 -2.50
N GLN A 122 9.77 8.45 -1.80
CA GLN A 122 9.78 9.44 -0.72
C GLN A 122 9.51 10.86 -1.25
N LYS A 123 10.00 11.19 -2.47
CA LYS A 123 9.89 12.51 -3.12
C LYS A 123 8.57 12.68 -3.87
N ASN A 124 8.28 11.75 -4.78
CA ASN A 124 7.15 11.83 -5.71
C ASN A 124 5.86 11.28 -5.10
N GLY A 125 5.97 10.30 -4.18
CA GLY A 125 4.86 9.61 -3.57
C GLY A 125 4.40 8.41 -4.40
N VAL A 126 3.31 7.78 -3.97
CA VAL A 126 2.78 6.53 -4.53
C VAL A 126 1.32 6.70 -4.91
N THR A 127 0.94 6.15 -6.05
CA THR A 127 -0.43 6.01 -6.54
C THR A 127 -0.86 4.56 -6.36
N TYR A 128 -2.11 4.32 -5.97
CA TYR A 128 -2.65 2.99 -5.72
C TYR A 128 -3.82 2.70 -6.64
N ILE A 129 -3.87 1.48 -7.16
CA ILE A 129 -5.04 0.90 -7.82
C ILE A 129 -5.46 -0.29 -6.97
N LEU A 130 -6.69 -0.29 -6.47
CA LEU A 130 -7.25 -1.36 -5.67
C LEU A 130 -8.37 -2.00 -6.49
N ASP A 131 -8.08 -3.17 -7.03
CA ASP A 131 -9.03 -3.96 -7.81
C ASP A 131 -9.91 -4.79 -6.88
N GLU A 132 -11.18 -4.44 -6.84
CA GLU A 132 -12.19 -5.11 -6.03
C GLU A 132 -12.89 -6.25 -6.77
N SER A 133 -12.43 -6.61 -7.97
CA SER A 133 -12.91 -7.80 -8.65
C SER A 133 -12.64 -9.04 -7.78
N GLY A 134 -13.67 -9.87 -7.61
CA GLY A 134 -13.59 -11.04 -6.72
C GLY A 134 -13.78 -10.74 -5.22
N PHE A 135 -13.98 -9.47 -4.83
CA PHE A 135 -14.43 -9.15 -3.47
C PHE A 135 -15.79 -9.82 -3.19
N ARG A 136 -15.92 -10.42 -2.01
CA ARG A 136 -17.13 -11.11 -1.55
C ARG A 136 -17.50 -10.63 -0.15
N ILE A 137 -18.77 -10.73 0.20
CA ILE A 137 -19.26 -10.40 1.57
C ILE A 137 -18.52 -11.21 2.64
N SER A 138 -18.09 -12.43 2.32
CA SER A 138 -17.27 -13.25 3.23
C SER A 138 -15.94 -12.58 3.64
N HIS A 139 -15.40 -11.67 2.83
CA HIS A 139 -14.22 -10.88 3.21
C HIS A 139 -14.53 -9.92 4.36
N LEU A 140 -15.77 -9.43 4.45
CA LEU A 140 -16.21 -8.55 5.54
C LEU A 140 -16.46 -9.30 6.86
N ALA A 141 -16.78 -10.59 6.80
CA ALA A 141 -17.11 -11.38 8.00
C ALA A 141 -15.94 -11.47 9.00
N HIS A 142 -14.72 -11.27 8.52
CA HIS A 142 -13.50 -11.29 9.34
C HIS A 142 -12.93 -9.90 9.61
N VAL A 143 -13.61 -8.83 9.14
CA VAL A 143 -13.15 -7.44 9.29
C VAL A 143 -13.69 -6.87 10.59
N ASN A 144 -12.79 -6.58 11.52
CA ASN A 144 -13.11 -5.80 12.70
C ASN A 144 -13.04 -4.30 12.35
N LEU A 145 -14.16 -3.59 12.38
CA LEU A 145 -14.22 -2.15 12.05
C LEU A 145 -13.25 -1.30 12.89
N ARG A 146 -13.03 -1.65 14.16
CA ARG A 146 -12.06 -0.95 15.02
C ARG A 146 -10.63 -1.14 14.51
N ASP A 147 -10.30 -2.32 14.04
CA ASP A 147 -8.95 -2.60 13.51
C ASP A 147 -8.77 -1.92 12.16
N VAL A 148 -9.80 -1.90 11.30
CA VAL A 148 -9.81 -1.13 10.06
C VAL A 148 -9.56 0.34 10.34
N GLN A 149 -10.30 0.95 11.27
CA GLN A 149 -10.12 2.36 11.64
C GLN A 149 -8.69 2.64 12.12
N LYS A 150 -8.13 1.79 12.98
CA LYS A 150 -6.74 1.92 13.44
C LYS A 150 -5.76 1.87 12.27
N VAL A 151 -5.93 0.91 11.37
CA VAL A 151 -5.06 0.73 10.20
C VAL A 151 -5.16 1.92 9.26
N MET A 152 -6.35 2.43 9.00
CA MET A 152 -6.56 3.60 8.14
C MET A 152 -5.89 4.85 8.73
N ILE A 153 -6.12 5.15 10.00
CA ILE A 153 -5.49 6.30 10.68
C ILE A 153 -3.97 6.14 10.71
N ASN A 154 -3.49 4.94 11.02
CA ASN A 154 -2.07 4.65 11.06
C ASN A 154 -1.45 4.63 9.66
N GLY A 155 -2.17 4.13 8.66
CA GLY A 155 -1.75 4.15 7.25
C GLY A 155 -1.54 5.56 6.74
N GLU A 156 -2.46 6.48 7.04
CA GLU A 156 -2.35 7.87 6.60
C GLU A 156 -1.27 8.67 7.35
N LYS A 157 -1.16 8.48 8.66
CA LYS A 157 -0.37 9.38 9.53
C LYS A 157 0.89 8.77 10.08
N GLY A 158 0.94 7.46 10.20
CA GLY A 158 2.06 6.71 10.81
C GLY A 158 3.17 6.32 9.84
N TRP A 159 3.03 6.60 8.54
CA TRP A 159 4.05 6.31 7.54
C TRP A 159 4.63 7.60 6.95
N PRO A 160 5.97 7.68 6.77
CA PRO A 160 6.61 8.80 6.08
C PRO A 160 6.43 8.68 4.56
N MET A 161 5.21 8.41 4.10
CA MET A 161 4.86 8.23 2.70
C MET A 161 3.91 9.32 2.22
N ARG A 162 4.05 9.69 0.97
CA ARG A 162 3.14 10.61 0.29
C ARG A 162 2.13 9.81 -0.51
N HIS A 163 0.97 9.50 0.10
CA HIS A 163 -0.16 8.92 -0.62
C HIS A 163 -0.71 9.97 -1.59
N LYS A 164 -0.68 9.66 -2.89
CA LYS A 164 -1.08 10.59 -3.94
C LYS A 164 -2.50 10.33 -4.39
N ASN A 165 -2.73 9.31 -5.17
CA ASN A 165 -4.04 8.93 -5.63
C ASN A 165 -4.34 7.49 -5.22
N ILE A 166 -5.59 7.22 -4.88
CA ILE A 166 -6.09 5.88 -4.54
C ILE A 166 -7.31 5.65 -5.42
N HIS A 167 -7.19 4.71 -6.35
CA HIS A 167 -8.23 4.35 -7.30
C HIS A 167 -8.80 3.00 -6.93
N TRP A 168 -10.07 2.94 -6.54
CA TRP A 168 -10.81 1.69 -6.42
C TRP A 168 -11.50 1.40 -7.74
N VAL A 169 -11.20 0.23 -8.31
CA VAL A 169 -11.77 -0.21 -9.58
C VAL A 169 -12.60 -1.47 -9.38
N ASN A 170 -13.58 -1.69 -10.25
CA ASN A 170 -14.48 -2.85 -10.19
C ASN A 170 -15.22 -3.00 -8.84
N VAL A 171 -15.55 -1.88 -8.19
CA VAL A 171 -16.26 -1.89 -6.91
C VAL A 171 -17.68 -2.44 -7.10
N PRO A 172 -18.04 -3.54 -6.43
CA PRO A 172 -19.41 -4.06 -6.51
C PRO A 172 -20.41 -3.05 -5.95
N ARG A 173 -21.47 -2.75 -6.70
CA ARG A 173 -22.45 -1.73 -6.30
C ARG A 173 -23.10 -1.99 -4.94
N TYR A 174 -23.26 -3.26 -4.56
CA TYR A 174 -23.88 -3.65 -3.28
C TYR A 174 -23.04 -3.31 -2.04
N ILE A 175 -21.76 -2.94 -2.20
CA ILE A 175 -20.88 -2.55 -1.09
C ILE A 175 -20.50 -1.06 -1.12
N SER A 176 -21.09 -0.26 -2.01
CA SER A 176 -20.76 1.17 -2.14
C SER A 176 -20.90 1.93 -0.81
N ALA A 177 -21.97 1.69 -0.04
CA ALA A 177 -22.19 2.32 1.26
C ALA A 177 -21.06 2.00 2.28
N ILE A 178 -20.44 0.81 2.19
CA ILE A 178 -19.33 0.43 3.04
C ILE A 178 -18.09 1.23 2.65
N TYR A 179 -17.89 1.45 1.34
CA TYR A 179 -16.80 2.31 0.85
C TYR A 179 -16.99 3.76 1.27
N ASP A 180 -18.21 4.31 1.19
CA ASP A 180 -18.50 5.66 1.65
C ASP A 180 -18.16 5.83 3.14
N LEU A 181 -18.53 4.84 3.96
CA LEU A 181 -18.17 4.82 5.37
C LEU A 181 -16.64 4.75 5.57
N ALA A 182 -15.96 3.87 4.84
CA ALA A 182 -14.51 3.75 4.90
C ALA A 182 -13.81 5.05 4.48
N LEU A 183 -14.28 5.69 3.40
CA LEU A 183 -13.77 6.97 2.93
C LEU A 183 -13.91 8.05 4.00
N SER A 184 -15.02 8.09 4.73
CA SER A 184 -15.28 9.09 5.78
C SER A 184 -14.28 9.02 6.95
N MET A 185 -13.57 7.92 7.11
CA MET A 185 -12.57 7.73 8.18
C MET A 185 -11.23 8.41 7.89
N PHE A 186 -10.99 8.80 6.63
CA PHE A 186 -9.76 9.49 6.23
C PHE A 186 -9.87 11.01 6.37
N SER A 187 -8.72 11.70 6.38
CA SER A 187 -8.69 13.16 6.32
C SER A 187 -9.32 13.69 5.02
N ARG A 188 -9.92 14.88 5.05
CA ARG A 188 -10.47 15.54 3.85
C ARG A 188 -9.46 15.62 2.72
N LYS A 189 -8.18 15.83 3.06
CA LYS A 189 -7.08 15.89 2.10
C LYS A 189 -6.87 14.55 1.41
N LEU A 190 -6.98 13.42 2.11
CA LEU A 190 -6.82 12.11 1.51
C LEU A 190 -8.07 11.72 0.75
N GLN A 191 -9.26 12.03 1.27
CA GLN A 191 -10.54 11.83 0.57
C GLN A 191 -10.53 12.47 -0.84
N SER A 192 -10.02 13.71 -0.98
CA SER A 192 -9.93 14.39 -2.29
C SER A 192 -8.98 13.72 -3.30
N ARG A 193 -8.28 12.67 -2.89
CA ARG A 193 -7.37 11.88 -3.72
C ARG A 193 -7.85 10.45 -3.93
N MET A 194 -9.07 10.16 -3.51
CA MET A 194 -9.70 8.86 -3.60
C MET A 194 -10.75 8.89 -4.69
N PHE A 195 -10.68 7.91 -5.59
CA PHE A 195 -11.53 7.81 -6.77
C PHE A 195 -12.15 6.42 -6.82
N VAL A 196 -13.44 6.34 -7.08
CA VAL A 196 -14.15 5.07 -7.26
C VAL A 196 -14.54 4.96 -8.73
N HIS A 197 -14.08 3.90 -9.38
CA HIS A 197 -14.29 3.63 -10.78
C HIS A 197 -15.22 2.43 -10.94
N PHE A 198 -16.37 2.64 -11.53
CA PHE A 198 -17.29 1.57 -11.90
C PHE A 198 -16.96 0.98 -13.28
N GLU A 199 -16.24 1.76 -14.10
CA GLU A 199 -15.77 1.39 -15.42
C GLU A 199 -14.25 1.63 -15.49
N VAL A 200 -13.53 0.68 -16.09
CA VAL A 200 -12.07 0.79 -16.25
C VAL A 200 -11.66 2.00 -17.08
N SER A 201 -12.51 2.40 -18.05
CA SER A 201 -12.27 3.58 -18.90
C SER A 201 -12.06 4.87 -18.11
N SER A 202 -12.77 5.04 -17.00
CA SER A 202 -12.59 6.23 -16.16
C SER A 202 -11.25 6.26 -15.40
N LEU A 203 -10.58 5.11 -15.22
CA LEU A 203 -9.23 5.04 -14.69
C LEU A 203 -8.22 5.66 -15.67
N HIS A 204 -8.45 5.54 -16.97
CA HIS A 204 -7.57 6.03 -18.02
C HIS A 204 -7.47 7.58 -18.04
N GLU A 205 -8.42 8.28 -17.45
CA GLU A 205 -8.34 9.73 -17.26
C GLU A 205 -7.24 10.15 -16.27
N HIS A 206 -6.81 9.21 -15.43
CA HIS A 206 -5.84 9.44 -14.35
C HIS A 206 -4.50 8.73 -14.57
N ILE A 207 -4.53 7.57 -15.22
CA ILE A 207 -3.35 6.71 -15.41
C ILE A 207 -3.34 6.23 -16.86
N ALA A 208 -2.22 6.45 -17.53
CA ALA A 208 -2.03 6.05 -18.92
C ALA A 208 -2.19 4.51 -19.08
N PRO A 209 -3.01 4.04 -20.04
CA PRO A 209 -3.26 2.60 -20.22
C PRO A 209 -1.99 1.78 -20.46
N GLU A 210 -0.97 2.36 -21.07
CA GLU A 210 0.27 1.68 -21.47
C GLU A 210 1.04 1.10 -20.29
N ILE A 211 0.93 1.74 -19.12
CA ILE A 211 1.59 1.26 -17.88
C ILE A 211 0.73 0.28 -17.08
N LEU A 212 -0.55 0.16 -17.44
CA LEU A 212 -1.51 -0.68 -16.74
C LEU A 212 -1.38 -2.15 -17.16
N PRO A 213 -1.84 -3.09 -16.32
CA PRO A 213 -2.03 -4.47 -16.73
C PRO A 213 -3.04 -4.61 -17.89
N LYS A 214 -2.96 -5.73 -18.60
CA LYS A 214 -3.87 -6.06 -19.71
C LYS A 214 -5.34 -6.00 -19.30
N GLU A 215 -5.64 -6.42 -18.09
CA GLU A 215 -6.98 -6.39 -17.52
C GLU A 215 -7.54 -4.97 -17.33
N PHE A 216 -6.67 -3.97 -17.36
CA PHE A 216 -7.00 -2.54 -17.24
C PHE A 216 -6.62 -1.75 -18.50
N GLY A 217 -6.48 -2.41 -19.66
CA GLY A 217 -6.23 -1.74 -20.94
C GLY A 217 -4.78 -1.69 -21.39
N GLY A 218 -3.84 -2.22 -20.63
CA GLY A 218 -2.43 -2.35 -21.01
C GLY A 218 -2.13 -3.62 -21.82
N THR A 219 -0.87 -4.03 -21.82
CA THR A 219 -0.41 -5.16 -22.64
C THR A 219 0.04 -6.37 -21.84
N ILE A 220 0.52 -6.18 -20.61
CA ILE A 220 1.11 -7.22 -19.77
C ILE A 220 0.06 -7.74 -18.78
N PRO A 221 -0.26 -9.06 -18.75
CA PRO A 221 -1.22 -9.60 -17.80
C PRO A 221 -0.82 -9.36 -16.33
N VAL A 222 -1.81 -9.12 -15.45
CA VAL A 222 -1.62 -8.99 -13.99
C VAL A 222 -0.79 -10.16 -13.43
N ALA A 223 -1.06 -11.38 -13.87
CA ALA A 223 -0.34 -12.58 -13.42
C ALA A 223 1.18 -12.49 -13.69
N VAL A 224 1.58 -11.95 -14.83
CA VAL A 224 2.99 -11.74 -15.20
C VAL A 224 3.60 -10.64 -14.35
N MET A 225 2.90 -9.53 -14.18
CA MET A 225 3.35 -8.41 -13.34
C MET A 225 3.51 -8.84 -11.87
N ALA A 226 2.62 -9.68 -11.36
CA ALA A 226 2.70 -10.27 -10.02
C ALA A 226 3.79 -11.35 -9.89
N GLY A 227 4.58 -11.64 -10.95
CA GLY A 227 5.66 -12.61 -10.93
C GLY A 227 5.20 -14.07 -11.05
N ARG A 228 4.01 -14.35 -11.56
CA ARG A 228 3.64 -15.70 -12.00
C ARG A 228 4.38 -15.97 -13.32
N ARG A 229 5.28 -16.95 -13.32
CA ARG A 229 5.75 -17.54 -14.58
C ARG A 229 4.59 -18.41 -15.11
N ASN A 230 4.24 -18.21 -16.39
CA ASN A 230 3.33 -19.12 -17.11
C ASN A 230 3.94 -20.51 -17.16
#